data_2f9107673b979d41350de0ad0c5047a1
#
_entry.id   2f9107673b979d41350de0ad0c5047a1
#
_cell.length_a   1.000
_cell.length_b   1.000
_cell.length_c   1.000
_cell.angle_alpha   90.00
_cell.angle_beta   90.00
_cell.angle_gamma   90.00
#
_symmetry.space_group_name_H-M   'P 1'
#
loop_
_entity.id
_entity.type
_entity.pdbx_description
1 polymer ?
#
loop_
_entity_poly.entity_id
_entity_poly.type
_entity_poly.pdbx_seq_one_letter_code
_entity_poly.pdbx_strand_id
1 'polypeptide(L)'
;MIVATDSLHALPERVVMVDGSFDPIHEGHVAYFESAAALGLPVLCNIAPDSWTNTKHAVLLSQQQRSVVIDAFRAISYVHASNLSTKEVLQALKPAIYAKGSDWKDRGGIPEVEQQVCDDLGIEVVYLDTVLNSSSALLKNWKSDKGNQ
;
A
#
# COMPACT_ATOMS: atom_id res chain seq x y z
N MET A 1 -9.86 10.37 -2.98
CA MET A 1 -9.31 11.71 -3.29
C MET A 1 -7.79 11.63 -3.29
N ILE A 2 -7.17 12.05 -4.37
CA ILE A 2 -5.70 12.07 -4.48
C ILE A 2 -5.18 13.29 -3.71
N VAL A 3 -4.26 13.07 -2.77
CA VAL A 3 -3.71 14.12 -1.91
C VAL A 3 -2.22 14.31 -2.17
N ALA A 4 -1.78 15.56 -2.09
CA ALA A 4 -0.37 15.91 -2.24
C ALA A 4 0.42 15.59 -0.97
N THR A 5 1.72 15.37 -1.11
CA THR A 5 2.63 15.13 0.02
C THR A 5 2.54 16.22 1.08
N ASP A 6 2.49 17.48 0.66
CA ASP A 6 2.43 18.63 1.57
C ASP A 6 1.11 18.69 2.35
N SER A 7 0.08 17.94 1.93
CA SER A 7 -1.22 17.92 2.60
C SER A 7 -1.38 16.76 3.59
N LEU A 8 -0.43 15.84 3.66
CA LEU A 8 -0.54 14.65 4.50
C LEU A 8 -0.73 14.99 5.99
N HIS A 9 -0.03 15.99 6.48
CA HIS A 9 -0.10 16.41 7.88
C HIS A 9 -1.41 17.14 8.25
N ALA A 10 -2.18 17.54 7.25
CA ALA A 10 -3.36 18.39 7.41
C ALA A 10 -4.67 17.66 7.07
N LEU A 11 -4.64 16.33 6.97
CA LEU A 11 -5.88 15.57 6.74
C LEU A 11 -6.82 15.78 7.92
N PRO A 12 -8.14 15.94 7.65
CA PRO A 12 -9.11 16.28 8.68
C PRO A 12 -9.39 15.14 9.66
N GLU A 13 -8.94 13.93 9.35
CA GLU A 13 -9.26 12.71 10.07
C GLU A 13 -8.01 11.86 10.28
N ARG A 14 -8.01 11.09 11.36
CA ARG A 14 -7.03 10.01 11.52
C ARG A 14 -7.37 8.89 10.55
N VAL A 15 -6.36 8.27 9.98
CA VAL A 15 -6.52 7.27 8.89
C VAL A 15 -5.85 5.96 9.23
N VAL A 16 -6.28 4.92 8.53
CA VAL A 16 -5.53 3.68 8.34
C VAL A 16 -4.69 3.87 7.08
N MET A 17 -3.39 3.63 7.16
CA MET A 17 -2.53 3.63 5.97
C MET A 17 -2.32 2.20 5.48
N VAL A 18 -2.53 2.00 4.19
CA VAL A 18 -2.09 0.83 3.45
C VAL A 18 -1.07 1.28 2.41
N ASP A 19 -0.11 0.43 2.05
CA ASP A 19 0.88 0.79 1.05
C ASP A 19 1.27 -0.40 0.17
N GLY A 20 1.83 -0.09 -0.98
CA GLY A 20 2.30 -1.08 -1.93
C GLY A 20 2.52 -0.48 -3.31
N SER A 21 2.93 -1.34 -4.23
CA SER A 21 3.08 -0.99 -5.65
C SER A 21 1.76 -1.06 -6.41
N PHE A 22 0.93 -2.06 -6.13
CA PHE A 22 -0.38 -2.27 -6.77
C PHE A 22 -0.27 -2.31 -8.31
N ASP A 23 0.64 -3.11 -8.82
CA ASP A 23 0.97 -3.17 -10.24
C ASP A 23 1.22 -4.62 -10.70
N PRO A 24 0.21 -5.31 -11.25
CA PRO A 24 -1.18 -4.87 -11.43
C PRO A 24 -2.01 -4.95 -10.14
N ILE A 25 -3.11 -4.20 -10.11
CA ILE A 25 -4.13 -4.34 -9.09
C ILE A 25 -4.91 -5.64 -9.33
N HIS A 26 -5.30 -6.32 -8.27
CA HIS A 26 -6.05 -7.58 -8.35
C HIS A 26 -6.96 -7.76 -7.13
N GLU A 27 -7.70 -8.87 -7.09
CA GLU A 27 -8.69 -9.16 -6.05
C GLU A 27 -8.11 -9.21 -4.64
N GLY A 28 -6.85 -9.63 -4.50
CA GLY A 28 -6.15 -9.60 -3.20
C GLY A 28 -5.99 -8.20 -2.65
N HIS A 29 -5.77 -7.23 -3.52
CA HIS A 29 -5.70 -5.82 -3.12
C HIS A 29 -7.07 -5.29 -2.72
N VAL A 30 -8.15 -5.69 -3.41
CA VAL A 30 -9.52 -5.34 -3.01
C VAL A 30 -9.80 -5.86 -1.60
N ALA A 31 -9.49 -7.12 -1.34
CA ALA A 31 -9.67 -7.72 -0.01
C ALA A 31 -8.84 -7.00 1.06
N TYR A 32 -7.60 -6.62 0.74
CA TYR A 32 -6.73 -5.85 1.61
C TYR A 32 -7.36 -4.49 1.97
N PHE A 33 -7.84 -3.75 0.97
CA PHE A 33 -8.46 -2.45 1.18
C PHE A 33 -9.76 -2.54 1.99
N GLU A 34 -10.59 -3.52 1.69
CA GLU A 34 -11.85 -3.74 2.44
C GLU A 34 -11.59 -4.12 3.90
N SER A 35 -10.59 -4.96 4.15
CA SER A 35 -10.20 -5.34 5.52
C SER A 35 -9.63 -4.15 6.28
N ALA A 36 -8.86 -3.29 5.62
CA ALA A 36 -8.37 -2.06 6.23
C ALA A 36 -9.53 -1.11 6.56
N ALA A 37 -10.49 -0.94 5.65
CA ALA A 37 -11.67 -0.11 5.89
C ALA A 37 -12.54 -0.62 7.03
N ALA A 38 -12.59 -1.94 7.23
CA ALA A 38 -13.33 -2.57 8.33
C ALA A 38 -12.77 -2.23 9.71
N LEU A 39 -11.56 -1.66 9.80
CA LEU A 39 -10.99 -1.16 11.06
C LEU A 39 -11.69 0.11 11.57
N GLY A 40 -12.55 0.71 10.76
CA GLY A 40 -13.45 1.78 11.21
C GLY A 40 -12.95 3.21 11.00
N LEU A 41 -11.82 3.39 10.33
CA LEU A 41 -11.28 4.70 9.97
C LEU A 41 -11.15 4.83 8.45
N PRO A 42 -11.13 6.06 7.91
CA PRO A 42 -10.84 6.26 6.49
C PRO A 42 -9.49 5.65 6.11
N VAL A 43 -9.41 5.08 4.91
CA VAL A 43 -8.19 4.43 4.42
C VAL A 43 -7.45 5.36 3.47
N LEU A 44 -6.17 5.59 3.77
CA LEU A 44 -5.25 6.23 2.84
C LEU A 44 -4.36 5.15 2.21
N CYS A 45 -4.36 5.09 0.89
CA CYS A 45 -3.47 4.21 0.14
C CYS A 45 -2.23 4.98 -0.32
N ASN A 46 -1.08 4.57 0.18
CA ASN A 46 0.22 5.10 -0.21
C ASN A 46 0.81 4.25 -1.34
N ILE A 47 0.97 4.83 -2.52
CA ILE A 47 1.39 4.11 -3.72
C ILE A 47 2.88 4.33 -3.96
N ALA A 48 3.64 3.24 -4.05
CA ALA A 48 5.07 3.27 -4.28
C ALA A 48 5.43 3.89 -5.64
N PRO A 49 6.57 4.59 -5.74
CA PRO A 49 7.03 5.13 -7.01
C PRO A 49 7.45 4.02 -7.99
N ASP A 50 7.48 4.36 -9.28
CA ASP A 50 7.87 3.43 -10.34
C ASP A 50 9.29 2.87 -10.12
N SER A 51 10.20 3.69 -9.58
CA SER A 51 11.57 3.26 -9.25
C SER A 51 11.60 2.10 -8.25
N TRP A 52 10.71 2.09 -7.28
CA TRP A 52 10.60 0.99 -6.32
C TRP A 52 9.98 -0.24 -6.99
N THR A 53 8.91 -0.06 -7.75
CA THR A 53 8.23 -1.15 -8.46
C THR A 53 9.17 -1.84 -9.43
N ASN A 54 10.04 -1.09 -10.12
CA ASN A 54 11.05 -1.63 -11.02
C ASN A 54 12.07 -2.54 -10.34
N THR A 55 12.26 -2.45 -9.04
CA THR A 55 13.13 -3.38 -8.30
C THR A 55 12.54 -4.79 -8.21
N LYS A 56 11.23 -4.93 -8.39
CA LYS A 56 10.50 -6.20 -8.31
C LYS A 56 10.17 -6.78 -9.67
N HIS A 57 9.70 -5.96 -10.59
CA HIS A 57 9.33 -6.32 -11.96
C HIS A 57 9.21 -5.05 -12.81
N ALA A 58 9.15 -5.21 -14.13
CA ALA A 58 8.89 -4.08 -15.02
C ALA A 58 7.52 -3.45 -14.74
N VAL A 59 7.47 -2.13 -14.65
CA VAL A 59 6.25 -1.39 -14.40
C VAL A 59 5.25 -1.58 -15.55
N LEU A 60 4.03 -1.99 -15.23
CA LEU A 60 2.92 -2.10 -16.18
C LEU A 60 2.15 -0.79 -16.30
N LEU A 61 1.75 -0.22 -15.17
CA LEU A 61 1.06 1.04 -15.09
C LEU A 61 1.91 2.04 -14.32
N SER A 62 2.03 3.25 -14.83
CA SER A 62 2.72 4.33 -14.13
C SER A 62 2.07 4.59 -12.77
N GLN A 63 2.81 5.18 -11.87
CA GLN A 63 2.29 5.57 -10.55
C GLN A 63 1.02 6.42 -10.68
N GLN A 64 0.99 7.34 -11.63
CA GLN A 64 -0.18 8.18 -11.89
C GLN A 64 -1.40 7.34 -12.32
N GLN A 65 -1.21 6.39 -13.24
CA GLN A 65 -2.29 5.49 -13.67
C GLN A 65 -2.81 4.64 -12.52
N ARG A 66 -1.92 4.10 -11.72
CA ARG A 66 -2.28 3.30 -10.53
C ARG A 66 -3.07 4.15 -9.52
N SER A 67 -2.68 5.41 -9.34
CA SER A 67 -3.38 6.34 -8.45
C SER A 67 -4.82 6.59 -8.88
N VAL A 68 -5.03 6.80 -10.16
CA VAL A 68 -6.38 7.01 -10.72
C VAL A 68 -7.27 5.79 -10.50
N VAL A 69 -6.72 4.59 -10.75
CA VAL A 69 -7.48 3.35 -10.55
C VAL A 69 -7.84 3.16 -9.08
N ILE A 70 -6.88 3.33 -8.18
CA ILE A 70 -7.10 3.10 -6.74
C ILE A 70 -8.03 4.14 -6.14
N ASP A 71 -7.98 5.38 -6.62
CA ASP A 71 -8.89 6.44 -6.16
C ASP A 71 -10.36 6.12 -6.45
N ALA A 72 -10.64 5.23 -7.38
CA ALA A 72 -11.99 4.79 -7.71
C ALA A 72 -12.55 3.68 -6.79
N PHE A 73 -11.72 3.08 -5.93
CA PHE A 73 -12.20 2.04 -5.01
C PHE A 73 -13.00 2.65 -3.85
N ARG A 74 -14.15 2.05 -3.58
CA ARG A 74 -15.03 2.51 -2.49
C ARG A 74 -14.37 2.46 -1.11
N ALA A 75 -13.52 1.49 -0.89
CA ALA A 75 -12.83 1.31 0.39
C ALA A 75 -11.74 2.37 0.63
N ILE A 76 -11.29 3.08 -0.40
CA ILE A 76 -10.20 4.05 -0.31
C ILE A 76 -10.76 5.47 -0.23
N SER A 77 -10.39 6.19 0.82
CA SER A 77 -10.78 7.60 1.01
C SER A 77 -9.73 8.56 0.43
N TYR A 78 -8.46 8.23 0.59
CA TYR A 78 -7.34 9.07 0.15
C TYR A 78 -6.30 8.25 -0.57
N VAL A 79 -5.68 8.83 -1.59
CA VAL A 79 -4.56 8.24 -2.33
C VAL A 79 -3.38 9.20 -2.29
N HIS A 80 -2.22 8.70 -1.93
CA HIS A 80 -0.97 9.44 -1.98
C HIS A 80 0.01 8.74 -2.94
N ALA A 81 0.39 9.44 -4.00
CA ALA A 81 1.43 8.99 -4.93
C ALA A 81 2.78 9.40 -4.37
N SER A 82 3.48 8.46 -3.75
CA SER A 82 4.67 8.75 -2.97
C SER A 82 5.94 8.85 -3.81
N ASN A 83 6.76 9.86 -3.52
CA ASN A 83 8.16 9.93 -3.90
C ASN A 83 9.08 9.77 -2.68
N LEU A 84 8.49 9.50 -1.52
CA LEU A 84 9.15 9.35 -0.25
C LEU A 84 9.29 7.87 0.10
N SER A 85 10.21 7.56 1.01
CA SER A 85 10.24 6.25 1.66
C SER A 85 8.99 6.06 2.53
N THR A 86 8.63 4.82 2.83
CA THR A 86 7.51 4.54 3.75
C THR A 86 7.73 5.19 5.12
N LYS A 87 8.97 5.16 5.61
CA LYS A 87 9.36 5.84 6.86
C LYS A 87 8.97 7.33 6.85
N GLU A 88 9.34 8.03 5.78
CA GLU A 88 9.04 9.45 5.65
C GLU A 88 7.54 9.73 5.55
N VAL A 89 6.80 8.86 4.85
CA VAL A 89 5.34 8.97 4.78
C VAL A 89 4.71 8.76 6.16
N LEU A 90 5.14 7.76 6.90
CA LEU A 90 4.66 7.53 8.28
C LEU A 90 4.90 8.74 9.17
N GLN A 91 6.07 9.37 9.04
CA GLN A 91 6.42 10.57 9.81
C GLN A 91 5.56 11.79 9.43
N ALA A 92 5.27 11.95 8.14
CA ALA A 92 4.48 13.09 7.67
C ALA A 92 2.98 12.90 7.94
N LEU A 93 2.46 11.71 7.72
CA LEU A 93 1.04 11.38 7.85
C LEU A 93 0.63 11.13 9.31
N LYS A 94 1.44 10.40 10.04
CA LYS A 94 1.14 9.91 11.40
C LYS A 94 -0.22 9.22 11.45
N PRO A 95 -0.43 8.13 10.68
CA PRO A 95 -1.70 7.43 10.68
C PRO A 95 -2.00 6.83 12.06
N ALA A 96 -3.26 6.57 12.34
CA ALA A 96 -3.63 5.84 13.56
C ALA A 96 -3.15 4.40 13.49
N ILE A 97 -3.27 3.80 12.31
CA ILE A 97 -2.94 2.40 12.05
C ILE A 97 -2.16 2.30 10.74
N TYR A 98 -1.09 1.51 10.77
CA TYR A 98 -0.38 1.07 9.57
C TYR A 98 -0.74 -0.41 9.35
N ALA A 99 -1.54 -0.68 8.32
CA ALA A 99 -2.08 -2.01 8.05
C ALA A 99 -1.33 -2.68 6.91
N LYS A 100 -0.91 -3.92 7.14
CA LYS A 100 -0.21 -4.77 6.15
C LYS A 100 -0.92 -6.11 6.01
N GLY A 101 -0.67 -6.83 4.93
CA GLY A 101 -1.14 -8.19 4.77
C GLY A 101 -0.42 -9.16 5.71
N SER A 102 -1.01 -10.33 5.96
CA SER A 102 -0.46 -11.35 6.86
C SER A 102 0.85 -11.97 6.38
N ASP A 103 1.16 -11.88 5.06
CA ASP A 103 2.43 -12.32 4.50
C ASP A 103 3.63 -11.58 5.14
N TRP A 104 3.46 -10.33 5.53
CA TRP A 104 4.48 -9.57 6.24
C TRP A 104 4.75 -10.11 7.64
N LYS A 105 3.69 -10.57 8.32
CA LYS A 105 3.83 -11.23 9.62
C LYS A 105 4.65 -12.52 9.50
N ASP A 106 4.40 -13.30 8.46
CA ASP A 106 5.11 -14.54 8.18
C ASP A 106 6.59 -14.32 7.85
N ARG A 107 6.94 -13.13 7.35
CA ARG A 107 8.32 -12.71 7.08
C ARG A 107 9.04 -12.14 8.31
N GLY A 108 8.39 -12.11 9.47
CA GLY A 108 8.94 -11.53 10.70
C GLY A 108 8.50 -10.11 10.99
N GLY A 109 7.54 -9.58 10.25
CA GLY A 109 7.00 -8.23 10.41
C GLY A 109 7.50 -7.24 9.36
N ILE A 110 7.06 -5.99 9.48
CA ILE A 110 7.51 -4.88 8.62
C ILE A 110 9.00 -4.60 8.86
N PRO A 111 9.67 -3.88 7.93
CA PRO A 111 11.07 -3.50 8.14
C PRO A 111 11.28 -2.80 9.48
N GLU A 112 12.39 -3.09 10.12
CA GLU A 112 12.70 -2.58 11.47
C GLU A 112 12.68 -1.05 11.54
N VAL A 113 13.14 -0.37 10.50
CA VAL A 113 13.11 1.10 10.39
C VAL A 113 11.67 1.63 10.46
N GLU A 114 10.73 0.95 9.81
CA GLU A 114 9.30 1.33 9.83
C GLU A 114 8.68 1.03 11.20
N GLN A 115 9.01 -0.12 11.77
CA GLN A 115 8.53 -0.50 13.10
C GLN A 115 8.98 0.51 14.16
N GLN A 116 10.23 0.95 14.09
CA GLN A 116 10.77 1.94 15.03
C GLN A 116 10.02 3.27 14.94
N VAL A 117 9.73 3.73 13.73
CA VAL A 117 8.94 4.96 13.52
C VAL A 117 7.53 4.80 14.11
N CYS A 118 6.90 3.65 13.89
CA CYS A 118 5.57 3.37 14.44
C CYS A 118 5.60 3.37 15.96
N ASP A 119 6.59 2.75 16.57
CA ASP A 119 6.75 2.71 18.02
C ASP A 119 6.96 4.13 18.59
N ASP A 120 7.82 4.93 17.96
CA ASP A 120 8.14 6.30 18.41
C ASP A 120 6.94 7.24 18.29
N LEU A 121 6.10 7.05 17.27
CA LEU A 121 4.95 7.94 17.00
C LEU A 121 3.62 7.39 17.51
N GLY A 122 3.61 6.23 18.15
CA GLY A 122 2.38 5.63 18.66
C GLY A 122 1.44 5.14 17.55
N ILE A 123 1.99 4.74 16.41
CA ILE A 123 1.23 4.17 15.29
C ILE A 123 1.05 2.67 15.55
N GLU A 124 -0.20 2.21 15.56
CA GLU A 124 -0.50 0.79 15.69
C GLU A 124 -0.21 0.06 14.38
N VAL A 125 0.57 -1.01 14.42
CA VAL A 125 0.81 -1.89 13.26
C VAL A 125 -0.15 -3.06 13.34
N VAL A 126 -0.96 -3.24 12.29
CA VAL A 126 -1.95 -4.31 12.21
C VAL A 126 -1.66 -5.17 10.99
N TYR A 127 -1.56 -6.48 11.19
CA TYR A 127 -1.44 -7.46 10.10
C TYR A 127 -2.81 -8.04 9.81
N LEU A 128 -3.33 -7.71 8.63
CA LEU A 128 -4.65 -8.16 8.18
C LEU A 128 -4.56 -9.59 7.63
N ASP A 129 -5.57 -10.38 7.90
CA ASP A 129 -5.62 -11.79 7.50
C ASP A 129 -6.10 -11.93 6.04
N THR A 130 -5.44 -11.23 5.12
CA THR A 130 -5.81 -11.18 3.70
C THR A 130 -4.58 -11.30 2.82
N VAL A 131 -4.21 -12.52 2.47
CA VAL A 131 -3.19 -12.75 1.44
C VAL A 131 -3.78 -13.68 0.40
N LEU A 132 -3.89 -13.21 -0.84
CA LEU A 132 -4.23 -14.05 -1.97
C LEU A 132 -2.98 -14.25 -2.82
N ASN A 133 -2.76 -13.44 -3.84
CA ASN A 133 -1.61 -13.54 -4.72
C ASN A 133 -0.84 -12.23 -4.78
N SER A 134 0.47 -12.30 -5.05
CA SER A 134 1.24 -11.10 -5.32
C SER A 134 1.18 -10.75 -6.81
N SER A 135 1.28 -9.46 -7.14
CA SER A 135 1.37 -8.98 -8.51
C SER A 135 2.58 -9.57 -9.24
N SER A 136 3.70 -9.70 -8.54
CA SER A 136 4.92 -10.30 -9.09
C SER A 136 4.72 -11.77 -9.46
N ALA A 137 3.99 -12.54 -8.63
CA ALA A 137 3.66 -13.93 -8.90
C ALA A 137 2.73 -14.06 -10.10
N LEU A 138 1.71 -13.20 -10.21
CA LEU A 138 0.81 -13.17 -11.35
C LEU A 138 1.55 -12.90 -12.66
N LEU A 139 2.45 -11.94 -12.68
CA LEU A 139 3.26 -11.61 -13.85
C LEU A 139 4.19 -12.74 -14.24
N LYS A 140 4.82 -13.40 -13.28
CA LYS A 140 5.68 -14.55 -13.51
C LYS A 140 4.90 -15.70 -14.14
N ASN A 141 3.73 -16.03 -13.62
CA ASN A 141 2.88 -17.08 -14.14
C ASN A 141 2.42 -16.78 -15.57
N TRP A 142 2.03 -15.54 -15.84
CA TRP A 142 1.61 -15.10 -17.18
C TRP A 142 2.75 -15.22 -18.22
N LYS A 143 3.96 -14.84 -17.84
CA LYS A 143 5.13 -14.97 -18.72
C LYS A 143 5.47 -16.43 -19.01
N SER A 144 5.34 -17.31 -18.01
CA SER A 144 5.56 -18.76 -18.18
C SER A 144 4.56 -19.36 -19.16
N ASP A 145 3.27 -19.01 -19.04
CA ASP A 145 2.22 -19.49 -19.91
C ASP A 145 2.44 -19.05 -21.37
N LYS A 146 2.89 -17.82 -21.58
CA LYS A 146 3.22 -17.30 -22.92
C LYS A 146 4.48 -17.91 -23.49
N GLY A 147 5.45 -18.26 -22.66
CA GLY A 147 6.69 -18.92 -23.10
C GLY A 147 6.49 -20.34 -23.58
N ASN A 148 5.37 -20.98 -23.24
CA ASN A 148 4.99 -22.35 -23.64
C ASN A 148 4.10 -22.38 -24.89
N GLN A 149 3.78 -21.26 -25.48
CA GLN A 149 3.05 -21.14 -26.75
C GLN A 149 4.00 -20.91 -27.91
#